data_85ab1b050430e2cce873565b5bf3c94e
#
_entry.id   85ab1b050430e2cce873565b5bf3c94e
#
_cell.length_a   1.000
_cell.length_b   1.000
_cell.length_c   1.000
_cell.angle_alpha   90.00
_cell.angle_beta   90.00
_cell.angle_gamma   90.00
#
_symmetry.space_group_name_H-M   'P 1'
#
loop_
_entity.id
_entity.type
_entity.pdbx_description
1 polymer ?
#
loop_
_entity_poly.entity_id
_entity_poly.type
_entity_poly.pdbx_seq_one_letter_code
_entity_poly.pdbx_strand_id
1 'polypeptide(L)'
;MKRYTLLLLTLISMSAIAQSKFGYVSYKEILKALPEYTIVEKDLTDLQGKYEAEIVRSEREFNQKYAEFIEDQASLPENIRLKRHNELQELMEKSLRFKDEINRNIVELRHEMLQPLHEKIDNAVMKICVDEGYDYILNTDERAYIAINPKHGKDITAKLKKELGIEK
;
A
#
# COMPACT_ATOMS: atom_id res chain seq x y z
N MET A 1 0.44 52.16 43.02
CA MET A 1 1.27 50.92 42.94
C MET A 1 0.41 49.68 42.75
N LYS A 2 -0.67 49.42 43.50
CA LYS A 2 -1.50 48.19 43.31
C LYS A 2 -2.17 48.04 41.93
N ARG A 3 -2.43 49.10 41.23
CA ARG A 3 -3.02 49.03 39.85
C ARG A 3 -2.03 48.57 38.77
N TYR A 4 -0.75 48.88 38.93
CA TYR A 4 0.31 48.47 37.99
C TYR A 4 0.76 47.02 38.23
N THR A 5 0.70 46.54 39.45
CA THR A 5 0.96 45.14 39.77
C THR A 5 -0.10 44.19 39.21
N LEU A 6 -1.38 44.63 39.19
CA LEU A 6 -2.47 43.86 38.58
C LEU A 6 -2.30 43.77 37.06
N LEU A 7 -1.88 44.86 36.39
CA LEU A 7 -1.63 44.92 34.96
C LEU A 7 -0.44 44.06 34.56
N LEU A 8 0.61 44.01 35.39
CA LEU A 8 1.79 43.15 35.16
C LEU A 8 1.45 41.65 35.29
N LEU A 9 0.56 41.30 36.20
CA LEU A 9 0.13 39.91 36.43
C LEU A 9 -0.71 39.40 35.23
N THR A 10 -1.52 40.26 34.59
CA THR A 10 -2.32 39.88 33.39
C THR A 10 -1.47 39.75 32.13
N LEU A 11 -0.34 40.45 32.01
CA LEU A 11 0.59 40.28 30.89
C LEU A 11 1.37 38.95 30.92
N ILE A 12 1.66 38.44 32.12
CA ILE A 12 2.39 37.19 32.28
C ILE A 12 1.53 35.96 31.93
N SER A 13 0.22 36.06 32.11
CA SER A 13 -0.73 34.98 31.75
C SER A 13 -0.98 34.80 30.23
N MET A 14 -0.58 35.75 29.39
CA MET A 14 -0.73 35.64 27.92
C MET A 14 0.41 34.91 27.21
N SER A 15 1.49 34.57 27.89
CA SER A 15 2.66 33.90 27.29
C SER A 15 2.61 32.36 27.37
N ALA A 16 1.54 31.75 27.84
CA ALA A 16 1.32 30.33 27.64
C ALA A 16 0.89 30.07 26.18
N ILE A 17 1.80 30.36 25.25
CA ILE A 17 1.68 29.84 23.88
C ILE A 17 1.77 28.32 24.08
N ALA A 18 0.64 27.66 24.01
CA ALA A 18 0.57 26.22 24.01
C ALA A 18 1.44 25.73 22.84
N GLN A 19 2.65 25.31 23.15
CA GLN A 19 3.49 24.64 22.13
C GLN A 19 2.77 23.36 21.78
N SER A 20 2.26 23.29 20.56
CA SER A 20 1.60 22.10 20.03
C SER A 20 2.54 20.90 20.18
N LYS A 21 2.10 19.92 20.95
CA LYS A 21 2.86 18.70 21.18
C LYS A 21 2.54 17.71 20.08
N PHE A 22 3.54 17.33 19.30
CA PHE A 22 3.32 16.40 18.21
C PHE A 22 4.33 15.24 18.21
N GLY A 23 3.85 14.09 17.74
CA GLY A 23 4.68 12.94 17.44
C GLY A 23 4.94 12.77 15.94
N TYR A 24 5.87 11.91 15.59
CA TYR A 24 6.07 11.47 14.23
C TYR A 24 6.52 10.01 14.16
N VAL A 25 6.22 9.36 13.04
CA VAL A 25 6.57 7.95 12.80
C VAL A 25 6.63 7.67 11.30
N SER A 26 7.48 6.74 10.87
CA SER A 26 7.39 6.15 9.54
C SER A 26 6.34 5.03 9.58
N TYR A 27 5.17 5.29 8.99
CA TYR A 27 4.08 4.32 8.90
C TYR A 27 4.50 3.06 8.14
N LYS A 28 5.25 3.25 7.06
CA LYS A 28 5.80 2.16 6.22
C LYS A 28 6.79 1.29 6.97
N GLU A 29 7.61 1.87 7.87
CA GLU A 29 8.52 1.10 8.71
C GLU A 29 7.73 0.20 9.67
N ILE A 30 6.71 0.75 10.31
CA ILE A 30 5.85 0.00 11.22
C ILE A 30 5.11 -1.12 10.49
N LEU A 31 4.48 -0.81 9.34
CA LEU A 31 3.75 -1.79 8.54
C LEU A 31 4.66 -2.99 8.17
N LYS A 32 5.88 -2.71 7.69
CA LYS A 32 6.85 -3.75 7.34
C LYS A 32 7.39 -4.53 8.54
N ALA A 33 7.34 -3.96 9.73
CA ALA A 33 7.78 -4.63 10.95
C ALA A 33 6.74 -5.61 11.51
N LEU A 34 5.48 -5.53 11.06
CA LEU A 34 4.43 -6.47 11.44
C LEU A 34 4.73 -7.86 10.85
N PRO A 35 4.71 -8.94 11.67
CA PRO A 35 4.87 -10.30 11.16
C PRO A 35 3.82 -10.67 10.11
N GLU A 36 2.59 -10.20 10.28
CA GLU A 36 1.48 -10.43 9.37
C GLU A 36 1.73 -9.82 7.98
N TYR A 37 2.47 -8.70 7.90
CA TYR A 37 2.85 -8.09 6.62
C TYR A 37 3.70 -9.05 5.77
N THR A 38 4.63 -9.76 6.38
CA THR A 38 5.48 -10.75 5.68
C THR A 38 4.63 -11.90 5.12
N ILE A 39 3.60 -12.32 5.84
CA ILE A 39 2.67 -13.36 5.39
C ILE A 39 1.88 -12.86 4.19
N VAL A 40 1.30 -11.66 4.27
CA VAL A 40 0.55 -11.05 3.16
C VAL A 40 1.41 -10.92 1.91
N GLU A 41 2.63 -10.40 2.03
CA GLU A 41 3.53 -10.24 0.87
C GLU A 41 3.92 -11.59 0.25
N LYS A 42 4.10 -12.61 1.09
CA LYS A 42 4.37 -13.96 0.59
C LYS A 42 3.16 -14.53 -0.18
N ASP A 43 1.97 -14.44 0.39
CA ASP A 43 0.75 -14.96 -0.24
C ASP A 43 0.46 -14.27 -1.57
N LEU A 44 0.67 -12.94 -1.64
CA LEU A 44 0.56 -12.16 -2.88
C LEU A 44 1.61 -12.59 -3.91
N THR A 45 2.85 -12.83 -3.49
CA THR A 45 3.94 -13.29 -4.36
C THR A 45 3.62 -14.68 -4.92
N ASP A 46 3.16 -15.60 -4.09
CA ASP A 46 2.78 -16.95 -4.49
C ASP A 46 1.60 -16.93 -5.49
N LEU A 47 0.63 -16.04 -5.27
CA LEU A 47 -0.49 -15.84 -6.19
C LEU A 47 -0.05 -15.25 -7.53
N GLN A 48 0.82 -14.23 -7.51
CA GLN A 48 1.40 -13.64 -8.72
C GLN A 48 2.12 -14.70 -9.55
N GLY A 49 2.92 -15.58 -8.90
CA GLY A 49 3.61 -16.67 -9.59
C GLY A 49 2.65 -17.65 -10.28
N LYS A 50 1.50 -17.95 -9.65
CA LYS A 50 0.45 -18.79 -10.27
C LYS A 50 -0.18 -18.12 -11.50
N TYR A 51 -0.47 -16.84 -11.42
CA TYR A 51 -1.01 -16.08 -12.55
C TYR A 51 -0.01 -15.97 -13.70
N GLU A 52 1.26 -15.74 -13.39
CA GLU A 52 2.32 -15.68 -14.40
C GLU A 52 2.49 -17.01 -15.13
N ALA A 53 2.42 -18.13 -14.41
CA ALA A 53 2.45 -19.46 -15.00
C ALA A 53 1.27 -19.70 -15.95
N GLU A 54 0.07 -19.21 -15.61
CA GLU A 54 -1.11 -19.32 -16.46
C GLU A 54 -1.02 -18.42 -17.70
N ILE A 55 -0.47 -17.21 -17.58
CA ILE A 55 -0.19 -16.33 -18.71
C ILE A 55 0.76 -17.01 -19.69
N VAL A 56 1.88 -17.55 -19.19
CA VAL A 56 2.87 -18.26 -20.01
C VAL A 56 2.25 -19.48 -20.72
N ARG A 57 1.34 -20.19 -20.04
CA ARG A 57 0.61 -21.31 -20.63
C ARG A 57 -0.30 -20.84 -21.77
N SER A 58 -1.05 -19.78 -21.57
CA SER A 58 -1.94 -19.19 -22.57
C SER A 58 -1.16 -18.68 -23.80
N GLU A 59 -0.03 -18.03 -23.57
CA GLU A 59 0.87 -17.57 -24.66
C GLU A 59 1.44 -18.73 -25.46
N ARG A 60 1.81 -19.83 -24.80
CA ARG A 60 2.29 -21.04 -25.48
C ARG A 60 1.20 -21.66 -26.35
N GLU A 61 -0.02 -21.75 -25.84
CA GLU A 61 -1.16 -22.26 -26.60
C GLU A 61 -1.44 -21.40 -27.86
N PHE A 62 -1.41 -20.07 -27.70
CA PHE A 62 -1.54 -19.17 -28.83
C PHE A 62 -0.46 -19.37 -29.86
N ASN A 63 0.81 -19.39 -29.45
CA ASN A 63 1.96 -19.54 -30.35
C ASN A 63 1.92 -20.88 -31.10
N GLN A 64 1.51 -21.95 -30.46
CA GLN A 64 1.34 -23.25 -31.10
C GLN A 64 0.24 -23.20 -32.18
N LYS A 65 -0.95 -22.71 -31.83
CA LYS A 65 -2.06 -22.61 -32.79
C LYS A 65 -1.75 -21.63 -33.95
N TYR A 66 -1.00 -20.58 -33.65
CA TYR A 66 -0.55 -19.63 -34.68
C TYR A 66 0.44 -20.28 -35.62
N ALA A 67 1.42 -21.04 -35.12
CA ALA A 67 2.38 -21.75 -35.97
C ALA A 67 1.67 -22.77 -36.90
N GLU A 68 0.75 -23.59 -36.33
CA GLU A 68 -0.09 -24.52 -37.09
C GLU A 68 -0.89 -23.80 -38.19
N PHE A 69 -1.49 -22.64 -37.88
CA PHE A 69 -2.23 -21.86 -38.85
C PHE A 69 -1.35 -21.33 -39.98
N ILE A 70 -0.16 -20.80 -39.64
CA ILE A 70 0.78 -20.29 -40.65
C ILE A 70 1.25 -21.40 -41.63
N GLU A 71 1.50 -22.61 -41.09
CA GLU A 71 1.90 -23.75 -41.91
C GLU A 71 0.80 -24.20 -42.87
N ASP A 72 -0.44 -24.25 -42.40
CA ASP A 72 -1.56 -24.85 -43.15
C ASP A 72 -2.37 -23.86 -43.96
N GLN A 73 -2.30 -22.54 -43.72
CA GLN A 73 -3.23 -21.52 -44.25
C GLN A 73 -3.38 -21.51 -45.79
N ALA A 74 -2.29 -21.87 -46.48
CA ALA A 74 -2.31 -21.90 -47.96
C ALA A 74 -3.12 -23.06 -48.52
N SER A 75 -3.24 -24.16 -47.78
CA SER A 75 -3.95 -25.38 -48.16
C SER A 75 -5.42 -25.40 -47.71
N LEU A 76 -5.79 -24.54 -46.75
CA LEU A 76 -7.14 -24.52 -46.18
C LEU A 76 -8.17 -23.87 -47.12
N PRO A 77 -9.39 -24.42 -47.20
CA PRO A 77 -10.54 -23.72 -47.80
C PRO A 77 -10.76 -22.39 -47.06
N GLU A 78 -11.28 -21.38 -47.80
CA GLU A 78 -11.41 -20.01 -47.31
C GLU A 78 -12.25 -19.90 -46.02
N ASN A 79 -13.35 -20.62 -45.94
CA ASN A 79 -14.20 -20.65 -44.75
C ASN A 79 -13.49 -21.24 -43.51
N ILE A 80 -12.63 -22.24 -43.69
CA ILE A 80 -11.83 -22.84 -42.61
C ILE A 80 -10.71 -21.88 -42.23
N ARG A 81 -10.04 -21.26 -43.16
CA ARG A 81 -9.00 -20.25 -42.90
C ARG A 81 -9.56 -19.08 -42.12
N LEU A 82 -10.71 -18.54 -42.51
CA LEU A 82 -11.37 -17.45 -41.78
C LEU A 82 -11.75 -17.87 -40.33
N LYS A 83 -12.30 -19.08 -40.19
CA LYS A 83 -12.62 -19.63 -38.86
C LYS A 83 -11.37 -19.69 -37.98
N ARG A 84 -10.26 -20.26 -38.45
CA ARG A 84 -9.00 -20.37 -37.71
C ARG A 84 -8.42 -19.01 -37.34
N HIS A 85 -8.47 -18.07 -38.25
CA HIS A 85 -8.04 -16.69 -37.99
C HIS A 85 -8.86 -16.06 -36.84
N ASN A 86 -10.18 -16.20 -36.85
CA ASN A 86 -11.04 -15.67 -35.83
C ASN A 86 -10.79 -16.34 -34.46
N GLU A 87 -10.58 -17.66 -34.44
CA GLU A 87 -10.22 -18.39 -33.21
C GLU A 87 -8.90 -17.86 -32.59
N LEU A 88 -7.90 -17.56 -33.42
CA LEU A 88 -6.64 -16.96 -32.95
C LEU A 88 -6.85 -15.55 -32.42
N GLN A 89 -7.65 -14.74 -33.09
CA GLN A 89 -7.97 -13.40 -32.62
C GLN A 89 -8.70 -13.44 -31.26
N GLU A 90 -9.70 -14.28 -31.12
CA GLU A 90 -10.43 -14.46 -29.86
C GLU A 90 -9.49 -14.93 -28.73
N LEU A 91 -8.57 -15.85 -29.01
CA LEU A 91 -7.60 -16.35 -28.03
C LEU A 91 -6.65 -15.23 -27.57
N MET A 92 -6.17 -14.40 -28.51
CA MET A 92 -5.33 -13.25 -28.20
C MET A 92 -6.06 -12.22 -27.33
N GLU A 93 -7.28 -11.85 -27.73
CA GLU A 93 -8.11 -10.90 -26.96
C GLU A 93 -8.42 -11.41 -25.56
N LYS A 94 -8.73 -12.70 -25.43
CA LYS A 94 -8.97 -13.34 -24.12
C LYS A 94 -7.72 -13.28 -23.25
N SER A 95 -6.53 -13.55 -23.82
CA SER A 95 -5.27 -13.47 -23.09
C SER A 95 -4.97 -12.05 -22.60
N LEU A 96 -5.21 -11.03 -23.44
CA LEU A 96 -5.04 -9.63 -23.06
C LEU A 96 -5.98 -9.22 -21.93
N ARG A 97 -7.28 -9.54 -22.06
CA ARG A 97 -8.26 -9.27 -21.01
C ARG A 97 -7.89 -9.96 -19.69
N PHE A 98 -7.42 -11.19 -19.74
CA PHE A 98 -6.98 -11.93 -18.55
C PHE A 98 -5.80 -11.24 -17.86
N LYS A 99 -4.80 -10.76 -18.60
CA LYS A 99 -3.67 -9.99 -18.02
C LYS A 99 -4.14 -8.72 -17.30
N ASP A 100 -5.06 -7.98 -17.92
CA ASP A 100 -5.60 -6.75 -17.31
C ASP A 100 -6.43 -7.05 -16.06
N GLU A 101 -7.20 -8.13 -16.07
CA GLU A 101 -7.98 -8.60 -14.94
C GLU A 101 -7.07 -9.00 -13.76
N ILE A 102 -6.02 -9.78 -14.02
CA ILE A 102 -5.02 -10.15 -13.01
C ILE A 102 -4.42 -8.92 -12.35
N ASN A 103 -3.98 -7.93 -13.15
CA ASN A 103 -3.35 -6.74 -12.60
C ASN A 103 -4.29 -5.97 -11.67
N ARG A 104 -5.56 -5.85 -12.04
CA ARG A 104 -6.57 -5.21 -11.16
C ARG A 104 -6.82 -6.02 -9.90
N ASN A 105 -7.01 -7.34 -10.03
CA ASN A 105 -7.30 -8.21 -8.92
C ASN A 105 -6.16 -8.25 -7.89
N ILE A 106 -4.90 -8.24 -8.34
CA ILE A 106 -3.74 -8.21 -7.42
C ILE A 106 -3.70 -6.89 -6.63
N VAL A 107 -4.00 -5.75 -7.26
CA VAL A 107 -4.03 -4.45 -6.58
C VAL A 107 -5.16 -4.42 -5.54
N GLU A 108 -6.34 -4.87 -5.92
CA GLU A 108 -7.51 -4.93 -5.04
C GLU A 108 -7.27 -5.87 -3.85
N LEU A 109 -6.80 -7.08 -4.12
CA LEU A 109 -6.50 -8.07 -3.09
C LEU A 109 -5.41 -7.59 -2.13
N ARG A 110 -4.36 -6.91 -2.63
CA ARG A 110 -3.34 -6.29 -1.78
C ARG A 110 -3.95 -5.27 -0.83
N HIS A 111 -4.83 -4.43 -1.34
CA HIS A 111 -5.53 -3.44 -0.52
C HIS A 111 -6.37 -4.12 0.57
N GLU A 112 -7.18 -5.11 0.20
CA GLU A 112 -8.02 -5.86 1.14
C GLU A 112 -7.20 -6.59 2.22
N MET A 113 -6.12 -7.26 1.83
CA MET A 113 -5.27 -8.00 2.77
C MET A 113 -4.49 -7.09 3.73
N LEU A 114 -4.13 -5.88 3.29
CA LEU A 114 -3.42 -4.91 4.13
C LEU A 114 -4.36 -4.06 5.00
N GLN A 115 -5.64 -3.97 4.68
CA GLN A 115 -6.63 -3.19 5.42
C GLN A 115 -6.62 -3.49 6.93
N PRO A 116 -6.67 -4.76 7.40
CA PRO A 116 -6.65 -5.06 8.83
C PRO A 116 -5.35 -4.62 9.52
N LEU A 117 -4.23 -4.63 8.79
CA LEU A 117 -2.94 -4.17 9.32
C LEU A 117 -2.93 -2.65 9.47
N HIS A 118 -3.50 -1.94 8.51
CA HIS A 118 -3.68 -0.49 8.59
C HIS A 118 -4.56 -0.12 9.80
N GLU A 119 -5.70 -0.77 9.97
CA GLU A 119 -6.58 -0.54 11.11
C GLU A 119 -5.90 -0.81 12.45
N LYS A 120 -5.09 -1.88 12.52
CA LYS A 120 -4.31 -2.23 13.71
C LYS A 120 -3.30 -1.12 14.06
N ILE A 121 -2.58 -0.59 13.07
CA ILE A 121 -1.62 0.50 13.26
C ILE A 121 -2.34 1.78 13.66
N ASP A 122 -3.40 2.16 12.95
CA ASP A 122 -4.15 3.39 13.18
C ASP A 122 -4.74 3.44 14.59
N ASN A 123 -5.30 2.32 15.06
CA ASN A 123 -5.81 2.20 16.43
C ASN A 123 -4.69 2.36 17.48
N ALA A 124 -3.51 1.77 17.24
CA ALA A 124 -2.37 1.91 18.13
C ALA A 124 -1.80 3.34 18.15
N VAL A 125 -1.74 3.99 16.98
CA VAL A 125 -1.33 5.41 16.85
C VAL A 125 -2.32 6.32 17.58
N MET A 126 -3.63 6.13 17.38
CA MET A 126 -4.66 6.89 18.06
C MET A 126 -4.57 6.73 19.58
N LYS A 127 -4.38 5.53 20.07
CA LYS A 127 -4.19 5.27 21.50
C LYS A 127 -2.98 6.02 22.05
N ILE A 128 -1.82 5.95 21.39
CA ILE A 128 -0.62 6.69 21.81
C ILE A 128 -0.86 8.20 21.78
N CYS A 129 -1.56 8.70 20.74
CA CYS A 129 -1.89 10.11 20.61
C CYS A 129 -2.67 10.63 21.81
N VAL A 130 -3.70 9.89 22.24
CA VAL A 130 -4.55 10.24 23.37
C VAL A 130 -3.80 10.07 24.70
N ASP A 131 -3.18 8.91 24.93
CA ASP A 131 -2.51 8.58 26.19
C ASP A 131 -1.34 9.52 26.52
N GLU A 132 -0.63 9.96 25.49
CA GLU A 132 0.52 10.87 25.63
C GLU A 132 0.14 12.35 25.51
N GLY A 133 -1.09 12.66 25.13
CA GLY A 133 -1.57 14.02 24.94
C GLY A 133 -0.85 14.74 23.79
N TYR A 134 -0.66 14.04 22.66
CA TYR A 134 -0.25 14.67 21.40
C TYR A 134 -1.44 15.33 20.74
N ASP A 135 -1.26 16.52 20.17
CA ASP A 135 -2.26 17.19 19.37
C ASP A 135 -2.45 16.48 18.01
N TYR A 136 -1.34 15.91 17.49
CA TYR A 136 -1.33 15.11 16.27
C TYR A 136 -0.04 14.27 16.15
N ILE A 137 -0.09 13.25 15.30
CA ILE A 137 1.06 12.42 14.92
C ILE A 137 1.22 12.47 13.40
N LEU A 138 2.45 12.75 12.95
CA LEU A 138 2.79 12.91 11.54
C LEU A 138 3.35 11.61 10.96
N ASN A 139 2.89 11.24 9.77
CA ASN A 139 3.54 10.20 8.97
C ASN A 139 4.71 10.81 8.20
N THR A 140 5.92 10.31 8.41
CA THR A 140 7.14 10.81 7.77
C THR A 140 7.43 10.21 6.40
N ASP A 141 6.62 9.24 5.95
CA ASP A 141 6.79 8.63 4.63
C ASP A 141 6.33 9.56 3.50
N GLU A 142 5.43 10.49 3.81
CA GLU A 142 4.97 11.50 2.89
C GLU A 142 6.04 12.59 2.73
N ARG A 143 6.32 12.98 1.49
CA ARG A 143 7.25 14.09 1.20
C ARG A 143 6.72 15.48 1.62
N ALA A 144 5.62 15.52 2.37
CA ALA A 144 5.05 16.75 2.92
C ALA A 144 6.01 17.45 3.92
N TYR A 145 6.95 16.70 4.50
CA TYR A 145 7.89 17.23 5.51
C TYR A 145 9.32 17.07 5.00
N ILE A 146 10.03 18.21 4.90
CA ILE A 146 11.44 18.22 4.53
C ILE A 146 12.32 17.90 5.76
N ALA A 147 11.92 18.40 6.94
CA ALA A 147 12.59 18.15 8.21
C ALA A 147 11.63 18.32 9.39
N ILE A 148 11.87 17.55 10.45
CA ILE A 148 11.22 17.69 11.75
C ILE A 148 12.30 18.00 12.77
N ASN A 149 12.12 19.11 13.54
CA ASN A 149 13.06 19.43 14.60
C ASN A 149 12.83 18.46 15.79
N PRO A 150 13.82 17.62 16.14
CA PRO A 150 13.66 16.61 17.20
C PRO A 150 13.50 17.20 18.60
N LYS A 151 13.72 18.52 18.78
CA LYS A 151 13.46 19.22 20.05
C LYS A 151 11.96 19.50 20.26
N HIS A 152 11.18 19.55 19.20
CA HIS A 152 9.76 19.89 19.22
C HIS A 152 8.84 18.69 18.90
N GLY A 153 9.24 17.86 17.92
CA GLY A 153 8.55 16.61 17.61
C GLY A 153 9.17 15.42 18.32
N LYS A 154 8.38 14.43 18.71
CA LYS A 154 8.84 13.20 19.34
C LYS A 154 8.66 12.01 18.41
N ASP A 155 9.74 11.27 18.18
CA ASP A 155 9.67 9.98 17.51
C ASP A 155 8.92 8.97 18.39
N ILE A 156 7.83 8.42 17.88
CA ILE A 156 7.01 7.43 18.57
C ILE A 156 7.23 6.00 18.06
N THR A 157 8.18 5.78 17.15
CA THR A 157 8.42 4.49 16.47
C THR A 157 8.62 3.35 17.48
N ALA A 158 9.51 3.52 18.45
CA ALA A 158 9.76 2.49 19.46
C ALA A 158 8.52 2.21 20.31
N LYS A 159 7.80 3.27 20.71
CA LYS A 159 6.59 3.12 21.50
C LYS A 159 5.48 2.40 20.74
N LEU A 160 5.33 2.74 19.46
CA LEU A 160 4.34 2.11 18.59
C LEU A 160 4.67 0.63 18.34
N LYS A 161 5.95 0.29 18.15
CA LYS A 161 6.39 -1.11 18.05
C LYS A 161 6.05 -1.89 19.32
N LYS A 162 6.28 -1.31 20.49
CA LYS A 162 5.91 -1.93 21.76
C LYS A 162 4.40 -2.12 21.91
N GLU A 163 3.60 -1.11 21.59
CA GLU A 163 2.14 -1.18 21.64
C GLU A 163 1.58 -2.26 20.69
N LEU A 164 2.20 -2.45 19.54
CA LEU A 164 1.85 -3.48 18.56
C LEU A 164 2.42 -4.87 18.91
N GLY A 165 3.26 -4.99 19.95
CA GLY A 165 3.88 -6.27 20.35
C GLY A 165 4.95 -6.79 19.40
N ILE A 166 5.60 -5.92 18.63
CA ILE A 166 6.65 -6.26 17.64
C ILE A 166 8.07 -5.89 18.10
N GLU A 167 8.23 -5.43 19.33
CA GLU A 167 9.55 -5.34 19.96
C GLU A 167 10.04 -6.74 20.36
N LYS A 168 11.27 -7.03 19.96
CA LYS A 168 12.06 -8.13 20.52
C LYS A 168 12.90 -7.65 21.66
#